data_840c1d4d52b697c6ee7c9b2afeef9cbc
#
_entry.id   840c1d4d52b697c6ee7c9b2afeef9cbc
#
_cell.length_a   1.000
_cell.length_b   1.000
_cell.length_c   1.000
_cell.angle_alpha   90.00
_cell.angle_beta   90.00
_cell.angle_gamma   90.00
#
_symmetry.space_group_name_H-M   'P 1'
#
loop_
_entity.id
_entity.type
_entity.pdbx_description
1 polymer ?
#
loop_
_entity_poly.entity_id
_entity_poly.type
_entity_poly.pdbx_seq_one_letter_code
_entity_poly.pdbx_strand_id
1 'polypeptide(L)'
;SRKPNWHLLDSVINKVETARENGLRITADMYTYPASSTGLTGVIPTWVQEGGTKAWINRMKKPDVRERLFKDIRKELSEQPPEDILMVGFNKQSMSNKYRGMTIAEAAELRGESPEEAIVNLIIEDGSRIQCIYFSMSEENVRKKIMLPWVSFDSDAGSYSDISKDFITHPRAFGSFARVLGKYVRDEKL
;
A
#
# COMPACT_ATOMS: atom_id res chain seq x y z
N SER A 1 -8.39 -0.78 1.10
CA SER A 1 -9.44 -1.50 0.37
C SER A 1 -9.03 -1.63 -1.09
N ARG A 2 -8.89 -2.85 -1.61
CA ARG A 2 -8.55 -3.13 -3.02
C ARG A 2 -9.77 -2.97 -3.92
N LYS A 3 -9.56 -2.87 -5.25
CA LYS A 3 -10.62 -2.70 -6.26
C LYS A 3 -11.85 -3.62 -6.07
N PRO A 4 -11.71 -4.92 -5.76
CA PRO A 4 -12.86 -5.79 -5.52
C PRO A 4 -13.77 -5.37 -4.36
N ASN A 5 -13.27 -4.56 -3.41
CA ASN A 5 -13.99 -4.15 -2.21
C ASN A 5 -14.54 -2.71 -2.26
N TRP A 6 -14.36 -1.98 -3.38
CA TRP A 6 -14.80 -0.58 -3.46
C TRP A 6 -16.31 -0.42 -3.27
N HIS A 7 -17.10 -1.34 -3.80
CA HIS A 7 -18.56 -1.36 -3.67
C HIS A 7 -19.07 -1.58 -2.24
N LEU A 8 -18.22 -2.05 -1.32
CA LEU A 8 -18.60 -2.33 0.07
C LEU A 8 -18.64 -1.07 0.95
N LEU A 9 -18.15 0.09 0.47
CA LEU A 9 -18.04 1.29 1.31
C LEU A 9 -19.38 1.71 1.89
N ASP A 10 -20.45 1.73 1.11
CA ASP A 10 -21.78 2.16 1.58
C ASP A 10 -22.29 1.24 2.70
N SER A 11 -22.04 -0.07 2.61
CA SER A 11 -22.36 -1.02 3.68
C SER A 11 -21.54 -0.78 4.95
N VAL A 12 -20.28 -0.36 4.83
CA VAL A 12 -19.44 0.00 5.98
C VAL A 12 -19.94 1.28 6.62
N ILE A 13 -20.26 2.30 5.84
CA ILE A 13 -20.84 3.57 6.33
C ILE A 13 -22.11 3.28 7.12
N ASN A 14 -23.06 2.56 6.54
CA ASN A 14 -24.32 2.22 7.20
C ASN A 14 -24.11 1.49 8.54
N LYS A 15 -23.16 0.56 8.62
CA LYS A 15 -22.83 -0.12 9.88
C LYS A 15 -22.31 0.83 10.95
N VAL A 16 -21.43 1.76 10.57
CA VAL A 16 -20.87 2.75 11.49
C VAL A 16 -21.99 3.71 11.96
N GLU A 17 -22.81 4.22 11.06
CA GLU A 17 -23.90 5.14 11.38
C GLU A 17 -24.93 4.48 12.30
N THR A 18 -25.37 3.27 11.99
CA THR A 18 -26.26 2.50 12.88
C THR A 18 -25.66 2.31 14.28
N ALA A 19 -24.36 1.99 14.36
CA ALA A 19 -23.72 1.85 15.66
C ALA A 19 -23.63 3.17 16.43
N ARG A 20 -23.42 4.29 15.74
CA ARG A 20 -23.42 5.64 16.32
C ARG A 20 -24.83 6.05 16.80
N GLU A 21 -25.87 5.76 16.03
CA GLU A 21 -27.28 5.95 16.42
C GLU A 21 -27.63 5.16 17.68
N ASN A 22 -27.04 3.99 17.87
CA ASN A 22 -27.15 3.16 19.07
C ASN A 22 -26.28 3.64 20.25
N GLY A 23 -25.68 4.84 20.17
CA GLY A 23 -24.91 5.46 21.24
C GLY A 23 -23.43 5.15 21.30
N LEU A 24 -22.87 4.40 20.32
CA LEU A 24 -21.43 4.16 20.25
C LEU A 24 -20.69 5.39 19.71
N ARG A 25 -19.61 5.80 20.38
CA ARG A 25 -18.72 6.86 19.91
C ARG A 25 -17.70 6.30 18.95
N ILE A 26 -18.01 6.36 17.66
CA ILE A 26 -17.10 5.89 16.60
C ILE A 26 -16.68 7.08 15.75
N THR A 27 -15.38 7.27 15.56
CA THR A 27 -14.76 8.18 14.61
C THR A 27 -13.79 7.40 13.74
N ALA A 28 -13.38 7.96 12.63
CA ALA A 28 -12.34 7.39 11.77
C ALA A 28 -11.48 8.51 11.20
N ASP A 29 -10.25 8.16 10.88
CA ASP A 29 -9.29 9.05 10.23
C ASP A 29 -9.04 8.59 8.79
N MET A 30 -8.71 9.54 7.91
CA MET A 30 -8.39 9.25 6.52
C MET A 30 -7.38 10.23 5.94
N TYR A 31 -6.53 9.74 5.06
CA TYR A 31 -5.79 10.58 4.11
C TYR A 31 -6.50 10.65 2.76
N THR A 32 -6.19 11.67 1.96
CA THR A 32 -6.99 12.07 0.79
C THR A 32 -6.41 11.61 -0.56
N TYR A 33 -5.68 10.49 -0.58
CA TYR A 33 -5.09 9.94 -1.80
C TYR A 33 -5.70 8.59 -2.17
N PRO A 34 -5.85 8.28 -3.47
CA PRO A 34 -6.37 7.00 -3.94
C PRO A 34 -5.30 5.89 -4.00
N ALA A 35 -4.24 6.05 -3.23
CA ALA A 35 -3.16 5.08 -3.08
C ALA A 35 -2.81 4.87 -1.61
N SER A 36 -2.35 3.68 -1.27
CA SER A 36 -1.85 3.33 0.06
C SER A 36 -0.34 3.11 0.03
N SER A 37 0.31 3.08 1.19
CA SER A 37 1.74 2.78 1.28
C SER A 37 2.00 1.78 2.39
N THR A 38 2.67 0.68 2.03
CA THR A 38 3.16 -0.33 2.96
C THR A 38 4.33 -1.09 2.32
N GLY A 39 4.90 -2.07 3.01
CA GLY A 39 5.94 -2.93 2.43
C GLY A 39 5.41 -3.82 1.31
N LEU A 40 6.31 -4.29 0.43
CA LEU A 40 6.03 -5.29 -0.60
C LEU A 40 5.47 -6.59 0.00
N THR A 41 5.69 -6.79 1.30
CA THR A 41 5.05 -7.84 2.10
C THR A 41 3.52 -7.81 2.10
N GLY A 42 2.90 -6.72 1.64
CA GLY A 42 1.43 -6.64 1.48
C GLY A 42 0.83 -7.65 0.51
N VAL A 43 1.66 -8.23 -0.39
CA VAL A 43 1.27 -9.32 -1.30
C VAL A 43 1.90 -10.66 -0.94
N ILE A 44 2.63 -10.73 0.19
CA ILE A 44 3.20 -11.98 0.71
C ILE A 44 2.21 -12.62 1.68
N PRO A 45 1.86 -13.89 1.53
CA PRO A 45 0.94 -14.56 2.44
C PRO A 45 1.47 -14.62 3.88
N THR A 46 0.57 -14.49 4.86
CA THR A 46 0.90 -14.38 6.28
C THR A 46 1.65 -15.58 6.83
N TRP A 47 1.36 -16.80 6.33
CA TRP A 47 2.04 -18.02 6.78
C TRP A 47 3.56 -18.01 6.53
N VAL A 48 4.02 -17.22 5.56
CA VAL A 48 5.46 -17.03 5.29
C VAL A 48 6.08 -16.06 6.29
N GLN A 49 5.33 -15.07 6.78
CA GLN A 49 5.85 -13.92 7.52
C GLN A 49 6.10 -14.18 9.02
N GLU A 50 5.83 -15.37 9.53
CA GLU A 50 6.04 -15.71 10.94
C GLU A 50 7.52 -15.66 11.35
N GLY A 51 7.80 -15.17 12.55
CA GLY A 51 9.13 -15.19 13.17
C GLY A 51 10.04 -14.00 12.84
N GLY A 52 9.49 -12.92 12.26
CA GLY A 52 10.23 -11.70 11.94
C GLY A 52 11.02 -11.76 10.63
N THR A 53 11.57 -10.61 10.20
CA THR A 53 12.12 -10.40 8.85
C THR A 53 13.17 -11.44 8.43
N LYS A 54 14.12 -11.76 9.30
CA LYS A 54 15.16 -12.74 8.97
C LYS A 54 14.60 -14.16 8.76
N ALA A 55 13.62 -14.54 9.59
CA ALA A 55 13.04 -15.87 9.54
C ALA A 55 12.23 -16.08 8.25
N TRP A 56 11.37 -15.12 7.88
CA TRP A 56 10.56 -15.25 6.67
C TRP A 56 11.38 -15.11 5.39
N ILE A 57 12.41 -14.27 5.33
CA ILE A 57 13.36 -14.23 4.20
C ILE A 57 14.06 -15.58 4.02
N ASN A 58 14.52 -16.20 5.11
CA ASN A 58 15.13 -17.53 5.04
C ASN A 58 14.15 -18.61 4.62
N ARG A 59 12.87 -18.49 5.01
CA ARG A 59 11.81 -19.40 4.58
C ARG A 59 11.56 -19.29 3.07
N MET A 60 11.51 -18.08 2.52
CA MET A 60 11.32 -17.85 1.08
C MET A 60 12.48 -18.38 0.20
N LYS A 61 13.67 -18.61 0.75
CA LYS A 61 14.78 -19.22 0.03
C LYS A 61 14.63 -20.73 -0.19
N LYS A 62 13.75 -21.40 0.57
CA LYS A 62 13.59 -22.85 0.50
C LYS A 62 12.81 -23.26 -0.76
N PRO A 63 13.33 -24.21 -1.57
CA PRO A 63 12.68 -24.62 -2.80
C PRO A 63 11.26 -25.20 -2.60
N ASP A 64 11.06 -25.99 -1.56
CA ASP A 64 9.79 -26.59 -1.19
C ASP A 64 8.70 -25.56 -0.79
N VAL A 65 9.13 -24.36 -0.37
CA VAL A 65 8.24 -23.24 -0.01
C VAL A 65 7.84 -22.44 -1.25
N ARG A 66 8.74 -22.30 -2.22
CA ARG A 66 8.59 -21.35 -3.35
C ARG A 66 7.40 -21.67 -4.24
N GLU A 67 7.12 -22.92 -4.54
CA GLU A 67 6.01 -23.31 -5.40
C GLU A 67 4.66 -22.83 -4.83
N ARG A 68 4.41 -23.15 -3.57
CA ARG A 68 3.21 -22.68 -2.86
C ARG A 68 3.19 -21.15 -2.75
N LEU A 69 4.31 -20.55 -2.41
CA LEU A 69 4.45 -19.10 -2.26
C LEU A 69 4.11 -18.35 -3.56
N PHE A 70 4.65 -18.79 -4.69
CA PHE A 70 4.36 -18.19 -6.00
C PHE A 70 2.89 -18.31 -6.37
N LYS A 71 2.26 -19.48 -6.11
CA LYS A 71 0.82 -19.66 -6.33
C LYS A 71 0.00 -18.67 -5.51
N ASP A 72 0.33 -18.51 -4.24
CA ASP A 72 -0.40 -17.61 -3.33
C ASP A 72 -0.17 -16.14 -3.73
N ILE A 73 1.06 -15.72 -4.06
CA ILE A 73 1.36 -14.37 -4.56
C ILE A 73 0.60 -14.10 -5.86
N ARG A 74 0.57 -15.04 -6.81
CA ARG A 74 -0.16 -14.88 -8.08
C ARG A 74 -1.66 -14.64 -7.84
N LYS A 75 -2.23 -15.30 -6.83
CA LYS A 75 -3.61 -15.04 -6.42
C LYS A 75 -3.79 -13.62 -5.88
N GLU A 76 -2.86 -13.14 -5.04
CA GLU A 76 -2.90 -11.75 -4.54
C GLU A 76 -2.76 -10.72 -5.68
N LEU A 77 -1.90 -11.01 -6.66
CA LEU A 77 -1.68 -10.15 -7.83
C LEU A 77 -2.89 -10.10 -8.78
N SER A 78 -3.79 -11.08 -8.74
CA SER A 78 -5.05 -11.00 -9.49
C SER A 78 -6.01 -9.92 -8.96
N GLU A 79 -5.88 -9.55 -7.68
CA GLU A 79 -6.64 -8.46 -7.04
C GLU A 79 -5.88 -7.15 -6.93
N GLN A 80 -4.54 -7.22 -6.91
CA GLN A 80 -3.61 -6.09 -6.87
C GLN A 80 -2.55 -6.27 -7.96
N PRO A 81 -2.82 -5.82 -9.19
CA PRO A 81 -1.94 -6.01 -10.34
C PRO A 81 -0.52 -5.49 -10.10
N PRO A 82 0.53 -6.14 -10.64
CA PRO A 82 1.92 -5.75 -10.42
C PRO A 82 2.26 -4.35 -10.98
N GLU A 83 1.55 -3.87 -11.99
CA GLU A 83 1.63 -2.50 -12.51
C GLU A 83 1.10 -1.44 -11.52
N ASP A 84 0.23 -1.83 -10.59
CA ASP A 84 -0.32 -0.96 -9.55
C ASP A 84 0.52 -0.96 -8.26
N ILE A 85 1.73 -1.54 -8.26
CA ILE A 85 2.64 -1.62 -7.10
C ILE A 85 3.96 -0.94 -7.45
N LEU A 86 4.16 0.27 -6.93
CA LEU A 86 5.34 1.11 -7.18
C LEU A 86 6.34 1.01 -6.03
N MET A 87 7.58 0.62 -6.31
CA MET A 87 8.64 0.53 -5.30
C MET A 87 9.29 1.89 -5.05
N VAL A 88 9.37 2.32 -3.78
CA VAL A 88 9.86 3.65 -3.41
C VAL A 88 10.98 3.67 -2.37
N GLY A 89 11.17 2.59 -1.58
CA GLY A 89 12.19 2.56 -0.55
C GLY A 89 12.83 1.18 -0.40
N PHE A 90 14.16 1.17 -0.33
CA PHE A 90 15.00 -0.02 -0.23
C PHE A 90 16.00 0.13 0.92
N ASN A 91 16.44 -1.00 1.46
CA ASN A 91 17.49 -1.04 2.47
C ASN A 91 18.88 -0.88 1.81
N LYS A 92 19.07 -1.43 0.61
CA LYS A 92 20.33 -1.36 -0.13
C LYS A 92 20.31 -0.24 -1.16
N GLN A 93 21.33 0.66 -1.12
CA GLN A 93 21.46 1.76 -2.07
C GLN A 93 21.56 1.27 -3.53
N SER A 94 22.23 0.15 -3.78
CA SER A 94 22.34 -0.44 -5.12
C SER A 94 20.98 -0.86 -5.68
N MET A 95 20.10 -1.43 -4.84
CA MET A 95 18.75 -1.79 -5.21
C MET A 95 17.88 -0.55 -5.44
N SER A 96 18.03 0.44 -4.55
CA SER A 96 17.37 1.74 -4.69
C SER A 96 17.71 2.41 -6.02
N ASN A 97 18.99 2.48 -6.37
CA ASN A 97 19.45 3.10 -7.62
C ASN A 97 18.90 2.40 -8.88
N LYS A 98 18.64 1.10 -8.79
CA LYS A 98 18.19 0.30 -9.94
C LYS A 98 16.67 0.24 -10.07
N TYR A 99 15.94 0.11 -8.97
CA TYR A 99 14.51 -0.24 -8.98
C TYR A 99 13.57 0.81 -8.39
N ARG A 100 14.08 1.83 -7.71
CA ARG A 100 13.24 2.87 -7.13
C ARG A 100 12.49 3.64 -8.23
N GLY A 101 11.18 3.75 -8.08
CA GLY A 101 10.30 4.37 -9.06
C GLY A 101 9.81 3.42 -10.15
N MET A 102 10.21 2.15 -10.11
CA MET A 102 9.64 1.11 -10.97
C MET A 102 8.45 0.43 -10.30
N THR A 103 7.49 0.03 -11.11
CA THR A 103 6.46 -0.93 -10.71
C THR A 103 7.03 -2.34 -10.62
N ILE A 104 6.31 -3.25 -9.97
CA ILE A 104 6.69 -4.67 -9.96
C ILE A 104 6.66 -5.26 -11.37
N ALA A 105 5.73 -4.84 -12.23
CA ALA A 105 5.68 -5.30 -13.61
C ALA A 105 6.94 -4.92 -14.40
N GLU A 106 7.36 -3.64 -14.32
CA GLU A 106 8.59 -3.15 -14.98
C GLU A 106 9.85 -3.84 -14.45
N ALA A 107 9.93 -4.06 -13.14
CA ALA A 107 11.07 -4.74 -12.53
C ALA A 107 11.13 -6.23 -12.94
N ALA A 108 9.99 -6.91 -13.03
CA ALA A 108 9.90 -8.29 -13.48
C ALA A 108 10.34 -8.42 -14.95
N GLU A 109 9.88 -7.54 -15.83
CA GLU A 109 10.30 -7.47 -17.23
C GLU A 109 11.82 -7.25 -17.35
N LEU A 110 12.35 -6.25 -16.63
CA LEU A 110 13.81 -5.95 -16.61
C LEU A 110 14.65 -7.15 -16.16
N ARG A 111 14.11 -8.01 -15.29
CA ARG A 111 14.78 -9.18 -14.74
C ARG A 111 14.56 -10.45 -15.57
N GLY A 112 13.62 -10.45 -16.51
CA GLY A 112 13.20 -11.65 -17.24
C GLY A 112 12.55 -12.69 -16.31
N GLU A 113 11.87 -12.25 -15.25
CA GLU A 113 11.23 -13.07 -14.23
C GLU A 113 9.70 -12.89 -14.29
N SER A 114 8.95 -13.85 -13.76
CA SER A 114 7.53 -13.59 -13.49
C SER A 114 7.37 -12.59 -12.33
N PRO A 115 6.25 -11.85 -12.23
CA PRO A 115 6.03 -10.88 -11.14
C PRO A 115 6.18 -11.48 -9.74
N GLU A 116 5.67 -12.68 -9.52
CA GLU A 116 5.79 -13.38 -8.23
C GLU A 116 7.23 -13.78 -7.91
N GLU A 117 8.02 -14.16 -8.91
CA GLU A 117 9.45 -14.44 -8.73
C GLU A 117 10.23 -13.18 -8.44
N ALA A 118 9.97 -12.11 -9.19
CA ALA A 118 10.61 -10.80 -8.99
C ALA A 118 10.35 -10.28 -7.56
N ILE A 119 9.11 -10.35 -7.05
CA ILE A 119 8.76 -9.96 -5.69
C ILE A 119 9.63 -10.71 -4.67
N VAL A 120 9.67 -12.02 -4.76
CA VAL A 120 10.41 -12.86 -3.80
C VAL A 120 11.91 -12.60 -3.89
N ASN A 121 12.47 -12.53 -5.10
CA ASN A 121 13.90 -12.31 -5.31
C ASN A 121 14.33 -10.91 -4.87
N LEU A 122 13.55 -9.85 -5.17
CA LEU A 122 13.82 -8.48 -4.74
C LEU A 122 13.87 -8.38 -3.20
N ILE A 123 12.90 -8.98 -2.51
CA ILE A 123 12.86 -8.99 -1.05
C ILE A 123 14.09 -9.71 -0.47
N ILE A 124 14.46 -10.87 -1.02
CA ILE A 124 15.63 -11.64 -0.58
C ILE A 124 16.93 -10.86 -0.82
N GLU A 125 17.07 -10.24 -1.98
CA GLU A 125 18.24 -9.47 -2.37
C GLU A 125 18.40 -8.21 -1.52
N ASP A 126 17.32 -7.45 -1.29
CA ASP A 126 17.35 -6.23 -0.49
C ASP A 126 17.49 -6.50 1.02
N GLY A 127 16.97 -7.64 1.46
CA GLY A 127 16.97 -8.02 2.89
C GLY A 127 15.97 -7.23 3.73
N SER A 128 15.00 -6.57 3.11
CA SER A 128 13.98 -5.76 3.76
C SER A 128 12.57 -6.01 3.21
N ARG A 129 11.60 -5.27 3.75
CA ARG A 129 10.22 -5.31 3.30
C ARG A 129 9.98 -4.56 1.97
N ILE A 130 10.94 -3.81 1.48
CA ILE A 130 10.83 -2.87 0.34
C ILE A 130 9.56 -2.01 0.45
N GLN A 131 9.71 -0.71 0.64
CA GLN A 131 8.56 0.20 0.75
C GLN A 131 7.91 0.41 -0.61
N CYS A 132 6.59 0.27 -0.67
CA CYS A 132 5.81 0.41 -1.89
C CYS A 132 4.62 1.35 -1.73
N ILE A 133 4.17 1.88 -2.86
CA ILE A 133 2.88 2.56 -3.03
C ILE A 133 1.98 1.63 -3.83
N TYR A 134 0.75 1.45 -3.36
CA TYR A 134 -0.27 0.61 -3.97
C TYR A 134 -1.42 1.46 -4.50
N PHE A 135 -1.65 1.48 -5.80
CA PHE A 135 -2.76 2.18 -6.43
C PHE A 135 -4.05 1.37 -6.32
N SER A 136 -4.57 1.26 -5.10
CA SER A 136 -5.60 0.30 -4.71
C SER A 136 -6.91 0.93 -4.23
N MET A 137 -7.03 2.26 -4.21
CA MET A 137 -8.19 2.95 -3.66
C MET A 137 -8.93 3.75 -4.72
N SER A 138 -10.22 4.02 -4.47
CA SER A 138 -11.11 4.78 -5.35
C SER A 138 -11.15 6.25 -4.95
N GLU A 139 -10.96 7.15 -5.91
CA GLU A 139 -11.14 8.58 -5.72
C GLU A 139 -12.62 8.93 -5.37
N GLU A 140 -13.59 8.21 -5.95
CA GLU A 140 -15.00 8.34 -5.60
C GLU A 140 -15.24 8.01 -4.12
N ASN A 141 -14.66 6.91 -3.64
CA ASN A 141 -14.75 6.51 -2.24
C ASN A 141 -14.01 7.49 -1.30
N VAL A 142 -12.96 8.16 -1.77
CA VAL A 142 -12.32 9.26 -1.03
C VAL A 142 -13.32 10.41 -0.88
N ARG A 143 -13.99 10.86 -1.96
CA ARG A 143 -15.00 11.93 -1.91
C ARG A 143 -16.15 11.60 -0.97
N LYS A 144 -16.70 10.38 -1.05
CA LYS A 144 -17.77 9.93 -0.13
C LYS A 144 -17.35 10.05 1.33
N LYS A 145 -16.14 9.60 1.67
CA LYS A 145 -15.64 9.63 3.05
C LYS A 145 -15.36 11.04 3.57
N ILE A 146 -14.91 11.95 2.73
CA ILE A 146 -14.68 13.37 3.10
C ILE A 146 -15.96 14.03 3.62
N MET A 147 -17.13 13.64 3.12
CA MET A 147 -18.42 14.21 3.49
C MET A 147 -19.00 13.64 4.80
N LEU A 148 -18.36 12.66 5.43
CA LEU A 148 -18.85 12.04 6.64
C LEU A 148 -18.46 12.85 7.88
N PRO A 149 -19.41 13.31 8.71
CA PRO A 149 -19.13 14.21 9.85
C PRO A 149 -18.36 13.57 10.99
N TRP A 150 -18.17 12.27 10.95
CA TRP A 150 -17.41 11.49 11.93
C TRP A 150 -16.02 11.05 11.42
N VAL A 151 -15.62 11.53 10.26
CA VAL A 151 -14.30 11.28 9.67
C VAL A 151 -13.43 12.52 9.80
N SER A 152 -12.26 12.38 10.36
CA SER A 152 -11.20 13.39 10.40
C SER A 152 -10.11 13.09 9.40
N PHE A 153 -9.21 14.06 9.19
CA PHE A 153 -8.11 13.93 8.24
C PHE A 153 -6.80 13.69 8.97
N ASP A 154 -6.00 12.77 8.42
CA ASP A 154 -4.63 12.52 8.85
C ASP A 154 -3.68 12.44 7.66
N SER A 155 -2.41 12.16 7.92
CA SER A 155 -1.41 11.91 6.88
C SER A 155 -1.00 10.44 6.78
N ASP A 156 -1.26 9.64 7.82
CA ASP A 156 -0.74 8.26 7.98
C ASP A 156 0.77 8.21 7.63
N ALA A 157 1.50 9.23 8.06
CA ALA A 157 2.92 9.40 7.79
C ALA A 157 3.77 9.10 9.03
N GLY A 158 4.96 8.57 8.80
CA GLY A 158 5.98 8.48 9.84
C GLY A 158 6.56 9.85 10.21
N SER A 159 7.29 9.91 11.30
CA SER A 159 8.10 11.09 11.65
C SER A 159 9.39 11.08 10.85
N TYR A 160 9.65 12.17 10.16
CA TYR A 160 10.87 12.36 9.35
C TYR A 160 11.66 13.54 9.91
N SER A 161 12.90 13.29 10.34
CA SER A 161 13.80 14.33 10.85
C SER A 161 14.60 15.02 9.74
N ASP A 162 14.81 14.33 8.62
CA ASP A 162 15.53 14.84 7.46
C ASP A 162 14.87 14.34 6.17
N ILE A 163 14.60 15.25 5.26
CA ILE A 163 14.02 14.93 3.94
C ILE A 163 15.14 15.17 2.92
N SER A 164 15.99 14.18 2.74
CA SER A 164 16.99 14.21 1.68
C SER A 164 16.34 14.13 0.30
N LYS A 165 17.05 14.60 -0.73
CA LYS A 165 16.60 14.49 -2.13
C LYS A 165 16.39 13.05 -2.58
N ASP A 166 17.01 12.09 -1.87
CA ASP A 166 16.91 10.65 -2.14
C ASP A 166 15.75 9.98 -1.41
N PHE A 167 15.00 10.73 -0.59
CA PHE A 167 13.87 10.22 0.15
C PHE A 167 12.58 10.35 -0.68
N ILE A 168 12.06 9.23 -1.14
CA ILE A 168 10.74 9.15 -1.76
C ILE A 168 9.78 8.52 -0.76
N THR A 169 8.72 9.23 -0.43
CA THR A 169 7.63 8.72 0.39
C THR A 169 6.30 8.95 -0.32
N HIS A 170 5.24 8.36 0.22
CA HIS A 170 3.90 8.61 -0.27
C HIS A 170 3.55 10.11 -0.12
N PRO A 171 3.01 10.80 -1.15
CA PRO A 171 2.70 12.23 -1.08
C PRO A 171 1.71 12.60 0.03
N ARG A 172 1.00 11.64 0.61
CA ARG A 172 0.12 11.85 1.76
C ARG A 172 0.83 12.47 2.95
N ALA A 173 2.13 12.19 3.12
CA ALA A 173 2.95 12.73 4.21
C ALA A 173 2.95 14.26 4.26
N PHE A 174 2.87 14.92 3.11
CA PHE A 174 2.97 16.38 3.00
C PHE A 174 1.70 17.02 2.43
N GLY A 175 0.92 16.26 1.65
CA GLY A 175 -0.16 16.82 0.85
C GLY A 175 -1.57 16.53 1.34
N SER A 176 -1.79 15.67 2.34
CA SER A 176 -3.14 15.26 2.76
C SER A 176 -4.03 16.46 3.08
N PHE A 177 -3.58 17.36 3.94
CA PHE A 177 -4.37 18.52 4.38
C PHE A 177 -4.49 19.58 3.28
N ALA A 178 -3.40 19.87 2.57
CA ALA A 178 -3.43 20.83 1.46
C ALA A 178 -4.36 20.34 0.33
N ARG A 179 -4.43 19.03 0.11
CA ARG A 179 -5.32 18.42 -0.90
C ARG A 179 -6.79 18.54 -0.51
N VAL A 180 -7.14 18.48 0.79
CA VAL A 180 -8.51 18.77 1.25
C VAL A 180 -8.91 20.17 0.82
N LEU A 181 -8.13 21.17 1.18
CA LEU A 181 -8.43 22.58 0.91
C LEU A 181 -8.37 22.92 -0.59
N GLY A 182 -7.32 22.47 -1.27
CA GLY A 182 -7.07 22.82 -2.67
C GLY A 182 -8.02 22.07 -3.62
N LYS A 183 -8.01 20.74 -3.59
CA LYS A 183 -8.78 19.94 -4.54
C LYS A 183 -10.25 19.86 -4.15
N TYR A 184 -10.57 19.41 -2.94
CA TYR A 184 -11.96 19.09 -2.61
C TYR A 184 -12.78 20.32 -2.26
N VAL A 185 -12.26 21.24 -1.44
CA VAL A 185 -13.02 22.44 -1.06
C VAL A 185 -12.98 23.49 -2.18
N ARG A 186 -11.79 23.92 -2.63
CA ARG A 186 -11.67 25.01 -3.60
C ARG A 186 -12.14 24.61 -5.00
N ASP A 187 -11.65 23.50 -5.52
CA ASP A 187 -11.84 23.11 -6.92
C ASP A 187 -13.14 22.31 -7.14
N GLU A 188 -13.44 21.36 -6.27
CA GLU A 188 -14.62 20.48 -6.38
C GLU A 188 -15.85 20.98 -5.60
N LYS A 189 -15.69 21.96 -4.70
CA LYS A 189 -16.79 22.57 -3.90
C LYS A 189 -17.50 21.59 -2.96
N LEU A 190 -16.78 20.60 -2.46
CA LEU A 190 -17.26 19.65 -1.46
C LEU A 190 -17.27 20.27 -0.06
#